data_579746e77e4b4fc48f75f31ea1c1c990
#
_entry.id   579746e77e4b4fc48f75f31ea1c1c990
#
_cell.length_a   1.000
_cell.length_b   1.000
_cell.length_c   1.000
_cell.angle_alpha   90.00
_cell.angle_beta   90.00
_cell.angle_gamma   90.00
#
_symmetry.space_group_name_H-M   'P 1'
#
loop_
_entity.id
_entity.type
_entity.pdbx_description
1 polymer ?
#
loop_
_entity_poly.entity_id
_entity_poly.type
_entity_poly.pdbx_seq_one_letter_code
_entity_poly.pdbx_strand_id
1 'polypeptide(L)'
;MPIARPMPLCLLALGLTLGLTAGCSESAPPADTRPAAGLTGGKRVDTATAGSLTGAVRFSGTTQAPEMLKVQNDPTCIQILGPSIPSDAVTIDAKGGVANAFVYVKHDFDGYVFDTPKTPVVFDQRGCRYAPRIFGVRVGQAIDIVN
;
A
#
# COMPACT_ATOMS: atom_id res chain seq x y z
N MET A 1 55.56 40.15 -32.69
CA MET A 1 56.64 39.88 -31.72
C MET A 1 56.14 38.86 -30.71
N PRO A 2 56.70 37.69 -30.75
CA PRO A 2 56.30 36.65 -29.82
C PRO A 2 57.21 36.61 -28.60
N ILE A 3 56.66 36.50 -27.39
CA ILE A 3 57.46 36.32 -26.21
C ILE A 3 57.13 34.86 -25.75
N ALA A 4 58.10 33.99 -25.98
CA ALA A 4 58.20 32.66 -25.46
C ALA A 4 58.55 32.70 -23.96
N ARG A 5 57.83 31.89 -23.14
CA ARG A 5 58.23 31.59 -21.77
C ARG A 5 58.38 30.07 -21.59
N PRO A 6 59.42 29.63 -20.86
CA PRO A 6 59.80 28.24 -20.81
C PRO A 6 58.94 27.40 -19.82
N MET A 7 58.74 26.14 -20.18
CA MET A 7 58.24 25.09 -19.33
C MET A 7 59.25 24.69 -18.28
N PRO A 8 58.81 24.43 -17.03
CA PRO A 8 59.60 23.59 -16.15
C PRO A 8 59.07 22.15 -16.23
N LEU A 9 60.01 21.31 -16.51
CA LEU A 9 59.97 19.87 -16.40
C LEU A 9 59.78 19.49 -14.90
N CYS A 10 58.69 18.90 -14.54
CA CYS A 10 58.52 18.35 -13.20
C CYS A 10 58.18 16.87 -13.24
N LEU A 11 59.07 16.13 -12.63
CA LEU A 11 59.27 14.73 -12.46
C LEU A 11 57.98 13.93 -12.21
N LEU A 12 57.98 12.73 -12.81
CA LEU A 12 57.18 11.55 -12.44
C LEU A 12 57.34 11.23 -10.91
N ALA A 13 56.23 11.23 -10.21
CA ALA A 13 56.06 10.46 -8.98
C ALA A 13 54.91 9.49 -9.20
N LEU A 14 55.31 8.23 -9.39
CA LEU A 14 54.41 7.07 -9.50
C LEU A 14 53.90 6.76 -8.12
N GLY A 15 52.76 7.34 -7.74
CA GLY A 15 52.04 7.06 -6.51
C GLY A 15 50.95 6.01 -6.77
N LEU A 16 51.24 4.78 -6.37
CA LEU A 16 50.30 3.65 -6.36
C LEU A 16 49.29 3.88 -5.21
N THR A 17 48.17 4.58 -5.49
CA THR A 17 47.09 4.71 -4.50
C THR A 17 46.14 3.51 -4.66
N LEU A 18 46.28 2.60 -3.71
CA LEU A 18 45.33 1.50 -3.49
C LEU A 18 43.98 2.11 -3.05
N GLY A 19 43.07 2.28 -3.99
CA GLY A 19 41.71 2.77 -3.72
C GLY A 19 40.91 1.68 -2.99
N LEU A 20 40.73 1.85 -1.68
CA LEU A 20 39.68 1.14 -0.94
C LEU A 20 38.34 1.70 -1.42
N THR A 21 37.67 1.00 -2.32
CA THR A 21 36.24 1.21 -2.57
C THR A 21 35.47 0.63 -1.38
N ALA A 22 35.17 1.47 -0.40
CA ALA A 22 34.15 1.16 0.61
C ALA A 22 32.80 1.11 -0.10
N GLY A 23 32.38 -0.10 -0.51
CA GLY A 23 31.04 -0.36 -0.96
C GLY A 23 30.10 -0.10 0.21
N CYS A 24 29.28 0.96 0.11
CA CYS A 24 28.10 1.10 0.97
C CYS A 24 27.15 -0.02 0.61
N SER A 25 27.25 -1.15 1.34
CA SER A 25 26.23 -2.17 1.35
C SER A 25 25.06 -1.59 2.15
N GLU A 26 24.08 -1.04 1.46
CA GLU A 26 22.81 -0.64 2.04
C GLU A 26 22.12 -1.92 2.53
N SER A 27 22.33 -2.22 3.79
CA SER A 27 21.63 -3.32 4.45
C SER A 27 20.16 -2.93 4.48
N ALA A 28 19.33 -3.65 3.73
CA ALA A 28 17.88 -3.58 3.90
C ALA A 28 17.57 -3.74 5.41
N PRO A 29 16.65 -2.93 5.96
CA PRO A 29 16.28 -3.07 7.36
C PRO A 29 15.83 -4.52 7.58
N PRO A 30 16.23 -5.14 8.69
CA PRO A 30 15.83 -6.50 8.99
C PRO A 30 14.30 -6.55 8.95
N ALA A 31 13.75 -7.48 8.19
CA ALA A 31 12.32 -7.77 8.21
C ALA A 31 11.94 -7.93 9.69
N ASP A 32 10.97 -7.13 10.14
CA ASP A 32 10.47 -7.21 11.51
C ASP A 32 9.88 -8.61 11.72
N THR A 33 10.74 -9.52 12.17
CA THR A 33 10.39 -10.90 12.52
C THR A 33 9.67 -10.95 13.87
N ARG A 34 8.96 -9.88 14.22
CA ARG A 34 8.09 -9.94 15.39
C ARG A 34 7.07 -11.06 15.12
N PRO A 35 7.12 -12.18 15.88
CA PRO A 35 6.11 -13.20 15.73
C PRO A 35 4.77 -12.49 15.87
N ALA A 36 3.86 -12.68 14.91
CA ALA A 36 2.47 -12.32 15.13
C ALA A 36 2.11 -12.97 16.47
N ALA A 37 1.87 -12.13 17.50
CA ALA A 37 1.48 -12.61 18.80
C ALA A 37 0.15 -13.32 18.60
N GLY A 38 0.24 -14.60 18.24
CA GLY A 38 -0.90 -15.48 18.25
C GLY A 38 -1.42 -15.45 19.67
N LEU A 39 -2.63 -14.99 19.86
CA LEU A 39 -3.31 -15.07 21.13
C LEU A 39 -3.31 -16.55 21.52
N THR A 40 -2.35 -16.96 22.35
CA THR A 40 -2.25 -18.30 22.89
C THR A 40 -3.26 -18.40 24.02
N GLY A 41 -4.31 -19.21 23.84
CA GLY A 41 -5.25 -19.53 24.91
C GLY A 41 -6.72 -19.21 24.66
N GLY A 42 -7.11 -18.84 23.43
CA GLY A 42 -8.52 -18.60 23.10
C GLY A 42 -9.23 -19.82 22.51
N LYS A 43 -10.58 -19.82 22.56
CA LYS A 43 -11.42 -20.81 21.89
C LYS A 43 -11.33 -20.63 20.37
N ARG A 44 -10.93 -21.66 19.64
CA ARG A 44 -10.95 -21.63 18.17
C ARG A 44 -12.38 -21.59 17.65
N VAL A 45 -12.60 -20.78 16.63
CA VAL A 45 -13.89 -20.77 15.92
C VAL A 45 -13.92 -21.95 14.95
N ASP A 46 -14.94 -22.77 15.09
CA ASP A 46 -15.25 -23.82 14.13
C ASP A 46 -16.08 -23.22 12.99
N THR A 47 -15.46 -23.09 11.81
CA THR A 47 -16.12 -22.52 10.63
C THR A 47 -17.27 -23.38 10.10
N ALA A 48 -17.31 -24.68 10.44
CA ALA A 48 -18.40 -25.57 10.03
C ALA A 48 -19.72 -25.29 10.78
N THR A 49 -19.60 -24.74 12.00
CA THR A 49 -20.75 -24.40 12.85
C THR A 49 -20.96 -22.90 12.99
N ALA A 50 -20.09 -22.08 12.40
CA ALA A 50 -20.19 -20.63 12.44
C ALA A 50 -21.40 -20.15 11.62
N GLY A 51 -22.11 -19.16 12.17
CA GLY A 51 -23.16 -18.46 11.45
C GLY A 51 -22.60 -17.43 10.46
N SER A 52 -23.46 -16.93 9.59
CA SER A 52 -23.17 -15.83 8.69
C SER A 52 -24.10 -14.66 8.93
N LEU A 53 -23.57 -13.45 8.77
CA LEU A 53 -24.35 -12.22 8.82
C LEU A 53 -24.32 -11.57 7.45
N THR A 54 -25.49 -11.27 6.89
CA THR A 54 -25.65 -10.56 5.64
C THR A 54 -26.51 -9.32 5.84
N GLY A 55 -26.22 -8.27 5.10
CA GLY A 55 -26.97 -7.02 5.21
C GLY A 55 -26.60 -6.04 4.10
N ALA A 56 -27.26 -4.89 4.12
CA ALA A 56 -26.97 -3.79 3.21
C ALA A 56 -26.89 -2.48 3.99
N VAL A 57 -25.89 -1.67 3.67
CA VAL A 57 -25.77 -0.31 4.19
C VAL A 57 -26.50 0.60 3.22
N ARG A 58 -27.44 1.41 3.75
CA ARG A 58 -28.22 2.36 2.95
C ARG A 58 -28.02 3.76 3.46
N PHE A 59 -27.89 4.68 2.56
CA PHE A 59 -27.88 6.10 2.84
C PHE A 59 -29.31 6.61 3.00
N SER A 60 -29.54 7.42 4.04
CA SER A 60 -30.79 8.14 4.22
C SER A 60 -30.49 9.64 4.30
N GLY A 61 -31.14 10.44 3.48
CA GLY A 61 -30.92 11.88 3.41
C GLY A 61 -30.74 12.38 1.98
N THR A 62 -30.34 13.62 1.84
CA THR A 62 -30.06 14.22 0.53
C THR A 62 -28.61 13.93 0.14
N THR A 63 -28.41 13.28 -1.01
CA THR A 63 -27.09 13.06 -1.58
C THR A 63 -26.51 14.40 -2.08
N GLN A 64 -25.27 14.65 -1.74
CA GLN A 64 -24.51 15.76 -2.29
C GLN A 64 -23.70 15.29 -3.49
N ALA A 65 -23.42 16.20 -4.43
CA ALA A 65 -22.49 15.93 -5.51
C ALA A 65 -21.11 15.60 -4.94
N PRO A 66 -20.40 14.60 -5.50
CA PRO A 66 -19.07 14.26 -5.04
C PRO A 66 -18.09 15.42 -5.29
N GLU A 67 -17.17 15.61 -4.36
CA GLU A 67 -16.05 16.50 -4.54
C GLU A 67 -15.22 16.10 -5.76
N MET A 68 -14.77 17.06 -6.56
CA MET A 68 -13.90 16.81 -7.70
C MET A 68 -12.43 16.83 -7.26
N LEU A 69 -11.75 15.71 -7.40
CA LEU A 69 -10.34 15.54 -7.09
C LEU A 69 -9.50 15.81 -8.34
N LYS A 70 -8.48 16.64 -8.19
CA LYS A 70 -7.51 16.86 -9.28
C LYS A 70 -6.57 15.67 -9.41
N VAL A 71 -6.43 15.15 -10.62
CA VAL A 71 -5.39 14.18 -10.96
C VAL A 71 -4.10 14.94 -11.15
N GLN A 72 -3.14 14.77 -10.21
CA GLN A 72 -1.92 15.58 -10.17
C GLN A 72 -0.70 14.75 -10.57
N ASN A 73 0.27 15.45 -11.19
CA ASN A 73 1.67 15.07 -11.32
C ASN A 73 2.02 13.83 -12.16
N ASP A 74 1.07 13.08 -12.67
CA ASP A 74 1.34 11.96 -13.57
C ASP A 74 0.62 12.13 -14.90
N PRO A 75 1.36 12.39 -15.98
CA PRO A 75 0.78 12.58 -17.32
C PRO A 75 -0.02 11.38 -17.80
N THR A 76 0.42 10.16 -17.47
CA THR A 76 -0.28 8.92 -17.85
C THR A 76 -1.63 8.82 -17.15
N CYS A 77 -1.66 9.13 -15.84
CA CYS A 77 -2.91 9.12 -15.09
C CYS A 77 -3.87 10.22 -15.57
N ILE A 78 -3.36 11.39 -15.93
CA ILE A 78 -4.17 12.46 -16.54
C ILE A 78 -4.76 12.01 -17.88
N GLN A 79 -3.97 11.28 -18.69
CA GLN A 79 -4.44 10.76 -19.97
C GLN A 79 -5.54 9.71 -19.80
N ILE A 80 -5.43 8.84 -18.78
CA ILE A 80 -6.38 7.75 -18.52
C ILE A 80 -7.66 8.27 -17.85
N LEU A 81 -7.54 9.13 -16.85
CA LEU A 81 -8.64 9.54 -15.97
C LEU A 81 -9.19 10.93 -16.27
N GLY A 82 -8.46 11.73 -17.07
CA GLY A 82 -8.73 13.17 -17.23
C GLY A 82 -8.09 14.00 -16.10
N PRO A 83 -8.20 15.33 -16.18
CA PRO A 83 -7.56 16.25 -15.24
C PRO A 83 -8.22 16.25 -13.84
N SER A 84 -9.43 15.74 -13.74
CA SER A 84 -10.15 15.61 -12.47
C SER A 84 -11.15 14.46 -12.52
N ILE A 85 -11.38 13.85 -11.36
CA ILE A 85 -12.31 12.75 -11.17
C ILE A 85 -13.21 13.02 -9.96
N PRO A 86 -14.46 12.52 -9.96
CA PRO A 86 -15.26 12.60 -8.75
C PRO A 86 -14.64 11.75 -7.63
N SER A 87 -14.69 12.27 -6.43
CA SER A 87 -14.32 11.52 -5.23
C SER A 87 -15.22 10.31 -5.06
N ASP A 88 -14.63 9.17 -4.80
CA ASP A 88 -15.32 7.92 -4.47
C ASP A 88 -15.30 7.60 -2.98
N ALA A 89 -15.01 8.63 -2.14
CA ALA A 89 -14.99 8.48 -0.68
C ALA A 89 -16.34 7.97 -0.14
N VAL A 90 -17.43 8.45 -0.73
CA VAL A 90 -18.78 7.95 -0.48
C VAL A 90 -19.46 7.71 -1.82
N THR A 91 -19.71 6.46 -2.14
CA THR A 91 -20.42 6.09 -3.39
C THR A 91 -21.77 5.52 -3.04
N ILE A 92 -22.83 6.14 -3.59
CA ILE A 92 -24.21 5.76 -3.36
C ILE A 92 -24.83 5.41 -4.71
N ASP A 93 -25.42 4.22 -4.79
CA ASP A 93 -26.12 3.78 -5.99
C ASP A 93 -27.51 4.42 -6.11
N ALA A 94 -28.17 4.23 -7.27
CA ALA A 94 -29.50 4.78 -7.54
C ALA A 94 -30.60 4.28 -6.59
N LYS A 95 -30.35 3.20 -5.83
CA LYS A 95 -31.27 2.62 -4.85
C LYS A 95 -30.90 2.99 -3.41
N GLY A 96 -29.93 3.91 -3.23
CA GLY A 96 -29.46 4.35 -1.93
C GLY A 96 -28.47 3.38 -1.27
N GLY A 97 -27.99 2.36 -1.96
CA GLY A 97 -26.98 1.45 -1.44
C GLY A 97 -25.62 2.17 -1.33
N VAL A 98 -24.93 2.01 -0.20
CA VAL A 98 -23.59 2.59 0.03
C VAL A 98 -22.55 1.55 -0.33
N ALA A 99 -21.72 1.86 -1.33
CA ALA A 99 -20.59 1.04 -1.71
C ALA A 99 -19.40 1.23 -0.76
N ASN A 100 -18.52 0.24 -0.71
CA ASN A 100 -17.28 0.27 0.08
C ASN A 100 -17.48 0.51 1.58
N ALA A 101 -18.66 0.21 2.12
CA ALA A 101 -18.89 0.24 3.55
C ALA A 101 -18.21 -0.96 4.21
N PHE A 102 -17.29 -0.70 5.15
CA PHE A 102 -16.63 -1.73 5.93
C PHE A 102 -17.40 -1.97 7.23
N VAL A 103 -18.03 -3.14 7.32
CA VAL A 103 -18.82 -3.54 8.49
C VAL A 103 -18.06 -4.61 9.26
N TYR A 104 -17.90 -4.42 10.57
CA TYR A 104 -17.20 -5.36 11.42
C TYR A 104 -17.87 -5.49 12.78
N VAL A 105 -17.67 -6.64 13.41
CA VAL A 105 -18.12 -6.85 14.78
C VAL A 105 -17.08 -6.28 15.74
N LYS A 106 -17.50 -5.31 16.55
CA LYS A 106 -16.61 -4.56 17.44
C LYS A 106 -16.36 -5.26 18.78
N HIS A 107 -17.33 -6.03 19.28
CA HIS A 107 -17.32 -6.63 20.61
C HIS A 107 -17.69 -8.12 20.56
N ASP A 108 -17.61 -8.80 21.69
CA ASP A 108 -18.06 -10.17 21.94
C ASP A 108 -17.21 -11.28 21.29
N PHE A 109 -15.99 -10.92 20.83
CA PHE A 109 -15.01 -11.91 20.36
C PHE A 109 -13.84 -12.10 21.33
N ASP A 110 -13.93 -11.54 22.52
CA ASP A 110 -12.92 -11.73 23.54
C ASP A 110 -12.81 -13.23 23.90
N GLY A 111 -11.58 -13.72 23.93
CA GLY A 111 -11.33 -15.14 24.18
C GLY A 111 -11.53 -16.07 22.97
N TYR A 112 -11.85 -15.54 21.78
CA TYR A 112 -11.83 -16.33 20.55
C TYR A 112 -10.55 -16.15 19.76
N VAL A 113 -10.08 -17.22 19.14
CA VAL A 113 -8.94 -17.22 18.22
C VAL A 113 -9.42 -17.60 16.83
N PHE A 114 -9.10 -16.76 15.87
CA PHE A 114 -9.40 -16.99 14.47
C PHE A 114 -8.10 -17.33 13.73
N ASP A 115 -8.13 -18.32 12.87
CA ASP A 115 -6.99 -18.64 12.04
C ASP A 115 -6.72 -17.54 11.00
N THR A 116 -5.45 -17.27 10.74
CA THR A 116 -5.07 -16.37 9.64
C THR A 116 -5.43 -17.03 8.32
N PRO A 117 -6.21 -16.36 7.46
CA PRO A 117 -6.53 -16.90 6.14
C PRO A 117 -5.27 -17.19 5.33
N LYS A 118 -5.24 -18.33 4.65
CA LYS A 118 -4.14 -18.72 3.77
C LYS A 118 -4.24 -18.06 2.40
N THR A 119 -5.44 -17.64 2.00
CA THR A 119 -5.68 -16.93 0.76
C THR A 119 -5.23 -15.48 0.92
N PRO A 120 -4.33 -15.00 0.05
CA PRO A 120 -3.93 -13.59 0.06
C PRO A 120 -5.11 -12.67 -0.24
N VAL A 121 -5.02 -11.45 0.25
CA VAL A 121 -5.88 -10.36 -0.23
C VAL A 121 -5.23 -9.77 -1.48
N VAL A 122 -5.95 -9.76 -2.59
CA VAL A 122 -5.46 -9.13 -3.83
C VAL A 122 -5.76 -7.64 -3.78
N PHE A 123 -4.72 -6.84 -3.97
CA PHE A 123 -4.79 -5.39 -4.06
C PHE A 123 -4.31 -4.95 -5.44
N ASP A 124 -5.25 -4.70 -6.34
CA ASP A 124 -4.99 -4.37 -7.74
C ASP A 124 -4.76 -2.86 -7.92
N GLN A 125 -3.65 -2.52 -8.56
CA GLN A 125 -3.27 -1.16 -8.90
C GLN A 125 -3.36 -0.98 -10.42
N ARG A 126 -4.55 -0.72 -10.93
CA ARG A 126 -4.80 -0.62 -12.37
C ARG A 126 -5.48 0.69 -12.76
N GLY A 127 -5.04 1.27 -13.87
CA GLY A 127 -5.64 2.48 -14.41
C GLY A 127 -5.60 3.66 -13.44
N CYS A 128 -4.50 3.78 -12.70
CA CYS A 128 -4.30 4.81 -11.66
C CYS A 128 -5.33 4.76 -10.53
N ARG A 129 -5.88 3.59 -10.27
CA ARG A 129 -6.81 3.33 -9.17
C ARG A 129 -6.41 2.08 -8.42
N TYR A 130 -6.83 2.01 -7.17
CA TYR A 130 -6.64 0.85 -6.30
C TYR A 130 -7.97 0.14 -6.08
N ALA A 131 -7.96 -1.18 -6.22
CA ALA A 131 -9.13 -2.02 -5.96
C ALA A 131 -8.72 -3.29 -5.14
N PRO A 132 -9.51 -3.68 -4.14
CA PRO A 132 -10.67 -2.97 -3.61
C PRO A 132 -10.27 -1.70 -2.86
N ARG A 133 -11.17 -0.73 -2.77
CA ARG A 133 -10.92 0.52 -2.05
C ARG A 133 -10.72 0.32 -0.54
N ILE A 134 -11.48 -0.60 0.04
CA ILE A 134 -11.43 -0.94 1.46
C ILE A 134 -11.46 -2.47 1.59
N PHE A 135 -10.62 -3.02 2.41
CA PHE A 135 -10.60 -4.44 2.72
C PHE A 135 -10.08 -4.69 4.14
N GLY A 136 -10.47 -5.82 4.70
CA GLY A 136 -9.93 -6.30 5.95
C GLY A 136 -8.80 -7.28 5.71
N VAL A 137 -7.76 -7.22 6.51
CA VAL A 137 -6.65 -8.16 6.48
C VAL A 137 -6.28 -8.55 7.91
N ARG A 138 -5.97 -9.80 8.12
CA ARG A 138 -5.48 -10.27 9.42
C ARG A 138 -3.97 -10.13 9.52
N VAL A 139 -3.50 -9.93 10.74
CA VAL A 139 -2.05 -9.95 11.01
C VAL A 139 -1.46 -11.28 10.54
N GLY A 140 -0.44 -11.21 9.71
CA GLY A 140 0.22 -12.37 9.10
C GLY A 140 -0.47 -12.91 7.83
N GLN A 141 -1.59 -12.34 7.38
CA GLN A 141 -2.18 -12.67 6.08
C GLN A 141 -1.39 -11.97 4.96
N ALA A 142 -1.13 -12.69 3.89
CA ALA A 142 -0.46 -12.13 2.72
C ALA A 142 -1.36 -11.14 1.98
N ILE A 143 -0.74 -10.12 1.37
CA ILE A 143 -1.36 -9.19 0.44
C ILE A 143 -0.60 -9.30 -0.87
N ASP A 144 -1.29 -9.65 -1.95
CA ASP A 144 -0.76 -9.66 -3.30
C ASP A 144 -1.06 -8.34 -3.97
N ILE A 145 -0.02 -7.56 -4.23
CA ILE A 145 -0.13 -6.29 -4.96
C ILE A 145 0.08 -6.59 -6.43
N VAL A 146 -0.95 -6.31 -7.22
CA VAL A 146 -0.95 -6.51 -8.69
C VAL A 146 -0.90 -5.14 -9.34
N ASN A 147 0.01 -4.98 -10.34
CA ASN A 147 0.19 -3.73 -11.09
C ASN A 147 0.30 -4.02 -12.59
#